data_75e3121fb18939af5c49a24b2f4bf2df
#
_entry.id   75e3121fb18939af5c49a24b2f4bf2df
#
_cell.length_a   1.000
_cell.length_b   1.000
_cell.length_c   1.000
_cell.angle_alpha   90.00
_cell.angle_beta   90.00
_cell.angle_gamma   90.00
#
_symmetry.space_group_name_H-M   'P 1'
#
loop_
_entity.id
_entity.type
_entity.pdbx_description
1 polymer ?
#
loop_
_entity_poly.entity_id
_entity_poly.type
_entity_poly.pdbx_seq_one_letter_code
_entity_poly.pdbx_strand_id
1 'polypeptide(L)'
;KREISHSGDKVTIYACGITPYSPSHIGHARQAIAFDTLVRWLNFNQIDTRYVTNFTDISDTIIDAAKEEGVDFTEISNRHIDSYLDSMNALNVRRADAYPRVTESIESIIRMIEKLVDKGHAYVADDGIYFEIDTAPEKYGTLTGQTLQMVRSGAGGRVDKTGLGKRDHRDFALWKFAKEGEPSWESPFGTGRPGWHIECSAMVFDHFGEQVDIHGAVSYTHLRAHETSNH
;
A
#
# COMPACT_ATOMS: atom_id res chain seq x y z
N LYS A 1 22.55 16.07 -1.40
CA LYS A 1 21.41 16.87 -0.87
C LYS A 1 20.69 17.46 -2.06
N ARG A 2 19.39 17.23 -2.19
CA ARG A 2 18.53 17.91 -3.17
C ARG A 2 17.56 18.76 -2.39
N GLU A 3 17.26 19.96 -2.91
CA GLU A 3 16.16 20.76 -2.39
C GLU A 3 14.85 20.06 -2.75
N ILE A 4 13.91 20.03 -1.80
CA ILE A 4 12.54 19.59 -2.08
C ILE A 4 11.82 20.80 -2.66
N SER A 5 11.53 20.76 -3.95
CA SER A 5 10.62 21.70 -4.58
C SER A 5 9.22 21.13 -4.49
N HIS A 6 8.28 21.89 -3.96
CA HIS A 6 6.86 21.53 -3.97
C HIS A 6 6.11 22.41 -4.98
N SER A 7 5.10 21.85 -5.62
CA SER A 7 4.40 22.50 -6.73
C SER A 7 3.11 23.23 -6.33
N GLY A 8 2.74 23.22 -5.05
CA GLY A 8 1.50 23.80 -4.54
C GLY A 8 1.69 24.60 -3.26
N ASP A 9 0.57 25.06 -2.68
CA ASP A 9 0.57 25.83 -1.42
C ASP A 9 0.96 24.96 -0.20
N LYS A 10 0.94 23.62 -0.34
CA LYS A 10 1.24 22.65 0.74
C LYS A 10 2.16 21.57 0.24
N VAL A 11 3.05 21.10 1.10
CA VAL A 11 3.81 19.87 0.85
C VAL A 11 2.89 18.67 1.03
N THR A 12 2.76 17.86 -0.02
CA THR A 12 1.95 16.66 -0.06
C THR A 12 2.76 15.45 0.40
N ILE A 13 2.25 14.71 1.37
CA ILE A 13 2.93 13.56 1.97
C ILE A 13 1.98 12.37 1.97
N TYR A 14 2.39 11.28 1.33
CA TYR A 14 1.72 10.00 1.42
C TYR A 14 2.63 8.98 2.08
N ALA A 15 2.15 8.31 3.12
CA ALA A 15 2.84 7.17 3.70
C ALA A 15 1.99 5.91 3.51
N CYS A 16 2.59 4.84 2.98
CA CYS A 16 1.94 3.53 3.00
C CYS A 16 1.65 3.15 4.45
N GLY A 17 0.38 2.89 4.75
CA GLY A 17 -0.08 2.59 6.09
C GLY A 17 0.07 1.12 6.49
N ILE A 18 -0.69 0.72 7.48
CA ILE A 18 -0.64 -0.63 8.02
C ILE A 18 -1.64 -1.57 7.33
N THR A 19 -1.37 -2.88 7.42
CA THR A 19 -2.35 -3.93 7.22
C THR A 19 -2.86 -4.36 8.59
N PRO A 20 -4.10 -4.01 8.97
CA PRO A 20 -4.60 -4.17 10.33
C PRO A 20 -5.16 -5.59 10.56
N TYR A 21 -4.28 -6.59 10.66
CA TYR A 21 -4.65 -7.99 10.95
C TYR A 21 -4.25 -8.44 12.35
N SER A 22 -3.45 -7.65 13.06
CA SER A 22 -2.96 -7.95 14.42
C SER A 22 -2.66 -6.65 15.18
N PRO A 23 -2.47 -6.70 16.51
CA PRO A 23 -2.08 -5.53 17.30
C PRO A 23 -0.83 -4.84 16.76
N SER A 24 -0.76 -3.53 16.97
CA SER A 24 0.37 -2.72 16.55
C SER A 24 1.64 -3.08 17.32
N HIS A 25 2.78 -3.02 16.66
CA HIS A 25 4.10 -3.23 17.25
C HIS A 25 4.98 -1.99 17.05
N ILE A 26 6.18 -2.02 17.64
CA ILE A 26 7.11 -0.88 17.65
C ILE A 26 7.52 -0.40 16.25
N GLY A 27 7.48 -1.28 15.25
CA GLY A 27 7.74 -0.90 13.85
C GLY A 27 6.69 0.07 13.30
N HIS A 28 5.40 -0.15 13.62
CA HIS A 28 4.32 0.76 13.27
C HIS A 28 4.47 2.11 13.97
N ALA A 29 4.80 2.09 15.28
CA ALA A 29 5.05 3.30 16.05
C ALA A 29 6.22 4.11 15.47
N ARG A 30 7.33 3.45 15.11
CA ARG A 30 8.48 4.12 14.51
C ARG A 30 8.14 4.81 13.21
N GLN A 31 7.38 4.16 12.33
CA GLN A 31 6.94 4.75 11.06
C GLN A 31 6.08 5.98 11.34
N ALA A 32 5.05 5.84 12.17
CA ALA A 32 4.13 6.93 12.50
C ALA A 32 4.87 8.13 13.12
N ILE A 33 5.77 7.90 14.08
CA ILE A 33 6.57 8.96 14.72
C ILE A 33 7.50 9.65 13.70
N ALA A 34 8.10 8.91 12.75
CA ALA A 34 8.97 9.50 11.75
C ALA A 34 8.21 10.49 10.86
N PHE A 35 7.02 10.13 10.38
CA PHE A 35 6.19 11.03 9.58
C PHE A 35 5.59 12.17 10.41
N ASP A 36 5.16 11.91 11.64
CA ASP A 36 4.69 12.95 12.56
C ASP A 36 5.80 13.99 12.84
N THR A 37 7.03 13.54 13.06
CA THR A 37 8.18 14.42 13.25
C THR A 37 8.44 15.28 12.02
N LEU A 38 8.37 14.70 10.81
CA LEU A 38 8.51 15.42 9.55
C LEU A 38 7.43 16.48 9.39
N VAL A 39 6.16 16.11 9.59
CA VAL A 39 5.02 17.03 9.49
C VAL A 39 5.14 18.18 10.48
N ARG A 40 5.47 17.86 11.76
CA ARG A 40 5.68 18.90 12.80
C ARG A 40 6.82 19.82 12.46
N TRP A 41 7.92 19.31 11.93
CA TRP A 41 9.08 20.09 11.54
C TRP A 41 8.79 21.03 10.37
N LEU A 42 8.08 20.56 9.35
CA LEU A 42 7.63 21.37 8.22
C LEU A 42 6.71 22.50 8.71
N ASN A 43 5.70 22.17 9.49
CA ASN A 43 4.75 23.15 10.02
C ASN A 43 5.43 24.16 10.96
N PHE A 44 6.42 23.73 11.76
CA PHE A 44 7.24 24.65 12.58
C PHE A 44 7.99 25.68 11.73
N ASN A 45 8.43 25.28 10.53
CA ASN A 45 9.07 26.16 9.55
C ASN A 45 8.05 26.90 8.66
N GLN A 46 6.77 26.96 9.06
CA GLN A 46 5.69 27.67 8.34
C GLN A 46 5.41 27.07 6.93
N ILE A 47 5.74 25.80 6.73
CA ILE A 47 5.44 25.07 5.51
C ILE A 47 4.21 24.20 5.79
N ASP A 48 3.09 24.55 5.19
CA ASP A 48 1.86 23.78 5.30
C ASP A 48 2.00 22.39 4.68
N THR A 49 1.36 21.42 5.29
CA THR A 49 1.42 20.02 4.84
C THR A 49 0.02 19.46 4.62
N ARG A 50 -0.09 18.49 3.72
CA ARG A 50 -1.22 17.56 3.64
C ARG A 50 -0.68 16.14 3.74
N TYR A 51 -0.93 15.49 4.87
CA TYR A 51 -0.44 14.16 5.18
C TYR A 51 -1.55 13.12 5.11
N VAL A 52 -1.37 12.12 4.27
CA VAL A 52 -2.30 10.99 4.08
C VAL A 52 -1.57 9.68 4.33
N THR A 53 -2.20 8.77 5.04
CA THR A 53 -1.73 7.39 5.22
C THR A 53 -2.92 6.44 5.17
N ASN A 54 -2.79 5.32 4.46
CA ASN A 54 -3.91 4.42 4.23
C ASN A 54 -4.02 3.31 5.28
N PHE A 55 -5.16 2.63 5.29
CA PHE A 55 -5.31 1.30 5.86
C PHE A 55 -5.52 0.29 4.74
N THR A 56 -4.66 -0.74 4.68
CA THR A 56 -4.86 -1.90 3.80
C THR A 56 -5.80 -2.87 4.52
N ASP A 57 -7.08 -2.51 4.54
CA ASP A 57 -8.13 -3.18 5.31
C ASP A 57 -8.70 -4.45 4.66
N ILE A 58 -8.08 -4.89 3.55
CA ILE A 58 -8.30 -6.18 2.90
C ILE A 58 -6.97 -6.76 2.43
N SER A 59 -6.66 -8.01 2.80
CA SER A 59 -5.46 -8.73 2.39
C SER A 59 -5.61 -10.23 2.71
N ASP A 60 -4.74 -11.07 2.15
CA ASP A 60 -4.72 -12.50 2.48
C ASP A 60 -4.62 -12.73 4.00
N THR A 61 -3.78 -11.96 4.71
CA THR A 61 -3.61 -12.09 6.16
C THR A 61 -4.83 -11.70 6.98
N ILE A 62 -5.61 -10.70 6.53
CA ILE A 62 -6.86 -10.32 7.19
C ILE A 62 -7.92 -11.41 6.96
N ILE A 63 -8.00 -11.93 5.72
CA ILE A 63 -8.93 -13.01 5.37
C ILE A 63 -8.62 -14.28 6.17
N ASP A 64 -7.34 -14.65 6.29
CA ASP A 64 -6.92 -15.82 7.07
C ASP A 64 -7.25 -15.63 8.56
N ALA A 65 -6.94 -14.47 9.15
CA ALA A 65 -7.28 -14.16 10.54
C ALA A 65 -8.81 -14.20 10.78
N ALA A 66 -9.61 -13.67 9.85
CA ALA A 66 -11.06 -13.71 9.95
C ALA A 66 -11.61 -15.14 9.90
N LYS A 67 -11.04 -16.00 9.04
CA LYS A 67 -11.40 -17.43 8.97
C LYS A 67 -11.04 -18.16 10.24
N GLU A 68 -9.86 -17.89 10.84
CA GLU A 68 -9.43 -18.49 12.09
C GLU A 68 -10.31 -18.10 13.27
N GLU A 69 -10.77 -16.84 13.34
CA GLU A 69 -11.67 -16.36 14.40
C GLU A 69 -13.16 -16.63 14.10
N GLY A 70 -13.52 -17.02 12.88
CA GLY A 70 -14.91 -17.24 12.48
C GLY A 70 -15.75 -15.96 12.40
N VAL A 71 -15.14 -14.83 12.06
CA VAL A 71 -15.77 -13.51 11.96
C VAL A 71 -15.62 -12.92 10.56
N ASP A 72 -16.31 -11.80 10.29
CA ASP A 72 -16.13 -11.06 9.05
C ASP A 72 -14.77 -10.35 9.01
N PHE A 73 -14.14 -10.25 7.82
CA PHE A 73 -12.85 -9.61 7.65
C PHE A 73 -12.85 -8.12 8.07
N THR A 74 -13.99 -7.46 7.94
CA THR A 74 -14.16 -6.06 8.38
C THR A 74 -14.10 -5.92 9.89
N GLU A 75 -14.51 -6.94 10.64
CA GLU A 75 -14.39 -6.95 12.10
C GLU A 75 -12.92 -7.00 12.53
N ILE A 76 -12.12 -7.85 11.90
CA ILE A 76 -10.67 -7.92 12.14
C ILE A 76 -10.02 -6.57 11.83
N SER A 77 -10.26 -6.05 10.62
CA SER A 77 -9.62 -4.80 10.19
C SER A 77 -10.03 -3.62 11.07
N ASN A 78 -11.31 -3.45 11.39
CA ASN A 78 -11.80 -2.34 12.22
C ASN A 78 -11.23 -2.41 13.63
N ARG A 79 -11.26 -3.58 14.28
CA ARG A 79 -10.70 -3.80 15.62
C ARG A 79 -9.24 -3.36 15.69
N HIS A 80 -8.44 -3.73 14.71
CA HIS A 80 -7.01 -3.40 14.70
C HIS A 80 -6.70 -1.98 14.21
N ILE A 81 -7.56 -1.38 13.38
CA ILE A 81 -7.50 0.06 13.06
C ILE A 81 -7.72 0.88 14.33
N ASP A 82 -8.77 0.59 15.09
CA ASP A 82 -9.08 1.31 16.34
C ASP A 82 -7.92 1.17 17.34
N SER A 83 -7.43 -0.05 17.54
CA SER A 83 -6.28 -0.31 18.40
C SER A 83 -5.01 0.42 17.96
N TYR A 84 -4.75 0.50 16.62
CA TYR A 84 -3.64 1.28 16.08
C TYR A 84 -3.81 2.77 16.40
N LEU A 85 -4.98 3.31 16.13
CA LEU A 85 -5.25 4.73 16.32
C LEU A 85 -5.14 5.13 17.81
N ASP A 86 -5.58 4.26 18.71
CA ASP A 86 -5.44 4.47 20.17
C ASP A 86 -3.97 4.40 20.60
N SER A 87 -3.22 3.44 20.08
CA SER A 87 -1.78 3.31 20.34
C SER A 87 -1.00 4.53 19.88
N MET A 88 -1.30 5.04 18.67
CA MET A 88 -0.64 6.24 18.13
C MET A 88 -1.02 7.49 18.92
N ASN A 89 -2.27 7.58 19.37
CA ASN A 89 -2.73 8.68 20.23
C ASN A 89 -2.01 8.66 21.60
N ALA A 90 -1.83 7.49 22.20
CA ALA A 90 -1.09 7.34 23.46
C ALA A 90 0.40 7.75 23.32
N LEU A 91 0.97 7.62 22.11
CA LEU A 91 2.32 8.09 21.78
C LEU A 91 2.37 9.57 21.38
N ASN A 92 1.26 10.30 21.48
CA ASN A 92 1.15 11.71 21.06
C ASN A 92 1.49 11.92 19.57
N VAL A 93 1.26 10.91 18.74
CA VAL A 93 1.37 11.01 17.28
C VAL A 93 0.16 11.76 16.74
N ARG A 94 0.39 12.79 15.94
CA ARG A 94 -0.68 13.57 15.29
C ARG A 94 -1.45 12.69 14.30
N ARG A 95 -2.75 12.86 14.26
CA ARG A 95 -3.59 12.24 13.22
C ARG A 95 -3.19 12.74 11.84
N ALA A 96 -3.21 11.83 10.85
CA ALA A 96 -3.13 12.23 9.46
C ALA A 96 -4.38 13.00 9.03
N ASP A 97 -4.28 13.76 7.96
CA ASP A 97 -5.40 14.53 7.41
C ASP A 97 -6.44 13.61 6.74
N ALA A 98 -6.02 12.41 6.30
CA ALA A 98 -6.92 11.37 5.81
C ALA A 98 -6.32 9.97 6.00
N TYR A 99 -7.21 8.99 6.16
CA TYR A 99 -6.91 7.57 6.24
C TYR A 99 -7.77 6.79 5.22
N PRO A 100 -7.47 6.88 3.90
CA PRO A 100 -8.23 6.11 2.92
C PRO A 100 -8.10 4.61 3.18
N ARG A 101 -9.18 3.89 2.89
CA ARG A 101 -9.24 2.42 2.97
C ARG A 101 -9.23 1.81 1.59
N VAL A 102 -8.63 0.65 1.46
CA VAL A 102 -8.64 -0.09 0.19
C VAL A 102 -10.05 -0.45 -0.21
N THR A 103 -10.88 -0.91 0.74
CA THR A 103 -12.27 -1.28 0.48
C THR A 103 -13.13 -0.10 -0.02
N GLU A 104 -12.77 1.13 0.31
CA GLU A 104 -13.44 2.35 -0.14
C GLU A 104 -12.88 2.89 -1.47
N SER A 105 -11.76 2.33 -1.95
CA SER A 105 -11.02 2.80 -3.13
C SER A 105 -11.12 1.85 -4.34
N ILE A 106 -11.99 0.85 -4.28
CA ILE A 106 -12.09 -0.22 -5.30
C ILE A 106 -12.30 0.32 -6.71
N GLU A 107 -13.22 1.27 -6.88
CA GLU A 107 -13.48 1.84 -8.20
C GLU A 107 -12.27 2.56 -8.79
N SER A 108 -11.52 3.30 -7.96
CA SER A 108 -10.30 3.99 -8.38
C SER A 108 -9.19 3.02 -8.75
N ILE A 109 -9.09 1.92 -8.00
CA ILE A 109 -8.15 0.83 -8.30
C ILE A 109 -8.50 0.19 -9.64
N ILE A 110 -9.77 -0.16 -9.87
CA ILE A 110 -10.22 -0.74 -11.13
C ILE A 110 -9.91 0.19 -12.30
N ARG A 111 -10.28 1.48 -12.22
CA ARG A 111 -9.95 2.48 -13.26
C ARG A 111 -8.46 2.59 -13.56
N MET A 112 -7.62 2.45 -12.54
CA MET A 112 -6.17 2.49 -12.73
C MET A 112 -5.68 1.22 -13.44
N ILE A 113 -6.19 0.06 -13.09
CA ILE A 113 -5.86 -1.22 -13.74
C ILE A 113 -6.29 -1.18 -15.21
N GLU A 114 -7.51 -0.69 -15.52
CA GLU A 114 -7.97 -0.53 -16.91
C GLU A 114 -6.97 0.29 -17.74
N LYS A 115 -6.54 1.44 -17.21
CA LYS A 115 -5.54 2.29 -17.88
C LYS A 115 -4.20 1.57 -18.12
N LEU A 116 -3.78 0.72 -17.18
CA LEU A 116 -2.54 -0.05 -17.34
C LEU A 116 -2.70 -1.16 -18.39
N VAL A 117 -3.84 -1.82 -18.44
CA VAL A 117 -4.16 -2.81 -19.48
C VAL A 117 -4.22 -2.14 -20.86
N ASP A 118 -4.94 -1.03 -20.99
CA ASP A 118 -5.08 -0.27 -22.24
C ASP A 118 -3.75 0.24 -22.78
N LYS A 119 -2.82 0.58 -21.88
CA LYS A 119 -1.46 1.02 -22.24
C LYS A 119 -0.48 -0.13 -22.49
N GLY A 120 -0.92 -1.39 -22.33
CA GLY A 120 -0.07 -2.56 -22.51
C GLY A 120 0.96 -2.77 -21.40
N HIS A 121 0.73 -2.23 -20.21
CA HIS A 121 1.59 -2.43 -19.04
C HIS A 121 1.08 -3.54 -18.11
N ALA A 122 -0.07 -4.08 -18.39
CA ALA A 122 -0.67 -5.17 -17.62
C ALA A 122 -1.31 -6.20 -18.55
N TYR A 123 -1.40 -7.44 -18.09
CA TYR A 123 -2.02 -8.54 -18.82
C TYR A 123 -2.95 -9.35 -17.92
N VAL A 124 -3.92 -10.00 -18.56
CA VAL A 124 -4.85 -10.92 -17.91
C VAL A 124 -4.24 -12.32 -17.94
N ALA A 125 -4.31 -13.01 -16.82
CA ALA A 125 -3.93 -14.40 -16.63
C ALA A 125 -5.10 -15.20 -16.04
N ASP A 126 -4.95 -16.51 -15.85
CA ASP A 126 -6.04 -17.39 -15.39
C ASP A 126 -6.48 -17.08 -13.94
N ASP A 127 -5.60 -16.53 -13.11
CA ASP A 127 -5.81 -16.24 -11.69
C ASP A 127 -5.88 -14.75 -11.34
N GLY A 128 -5.75 -13.85 -12.34
CA GLY A 128 -5.82 -12.41 -12.09
C GLY A 128 -5.21 -11.56 -13.19
N ILE A 129 -4.91 -10.31 -12.84
CA ILE A 129 -4.25 -9.33 -13.70
C ILE A 129 -2.91 -8.98 -13.09
N TYR A 130 -1.89 -8.97 -13.92
CA TYR A 130 -0.51 -8.71 -13.52
C TYR A 130 0.08 -7.51 -14.23
N PHE A 131 0.88 -6.74 -13.51
CA PHE A 131 1.75 -5.72 -14.10
C PHE A 131 2.96 -6.41 -14.73
N GLU A 132 3.25 -6.08 -15.99
CA GLU A 132 4.37 -6.62 -16.76
C GLU A 132 5.58 -5.68 -16.60
N ILE A 133 6.54 -6.08 -15.76
CA ILE A 133 7.69 -5.22 -15.40
C ILE A 133 8.54 -4.87 -16.64
N ASP A 134 8.67 -5.77 -17.58
CA ASP A 134 9.49 -5.56 -18.77
C ASP A 134 8.91 -4.52 -19.76
N THR A 135 7.69 -4.05 -19.55
CA THR A 135 7.09 -2.95 -20.35
C THR A 135 7.61 -1.57 -19.95
N ALA A 136 8.28 -1.44 -18.79
CA ALA A 136 8.84 -0.18 -18.31
C ALA A 136 10.24 -0.35 -17.69
N PRO A 137 11.19 -1.03 -18.34
CA PRO A 137 12.45 -1.47 -17.74
C PRO A 137 13.36 -0.30 -17.35
N GLU A 138 13.30 0.82 -18.10
CA GLU A 138 14.13 1.99 -17.83
C GLU A 138 13.64 2.84 -16.66
N LYS A 139 12.37 2.72 -16.30
CA LYS A 139 11.74 3.50 -15.23
C LYS A 139 11.66 2.73 -13.92
N TYR A 140 11.57 1.39 -14.01
CA TYR A 140 11.39 0.56 -12.82
C TYR A 140 12.65 0.57 -11.96
N GLY A 141 12.46 0.90 -10.67
CA GLY A 141 13.55 0.93 -9.69
C GLY A 141 14.42 2.19 -9.72
N THR A 142 14.23 3.13 -10.66
CA THR A 142 15.06 4.36 -10.74
C THR A 142 14.96 5.22 -9.48
N LEU A 143 13.78 5.31 -8.86
CA LEU A 143 13.56 6.09 -7.64
C LEU A 143 14.28 5.48 -6.43
N THR A 144 14.32 4.16 -6.34
CA THR A 144 14.93 3.40 -5.24
C THR A 144 16.41 3.08 -5.48
N GLY A 145 16.92 3.32 -6.69
CA GLY A 145 18.28 2.91 -7.10
C GLY A 145 18.43 1.39 -7.26
N GLN A 146 17.33 0.65 -7.29
CA GLN A 146 17.35 -0.79 -7.51
C GLN A 146 17.41 -1.09 -9.01
N THR A 147 18.27 -2.01 -9.39
CA THR A 147 18.25 -2.55 -10.75
C THR A 147 17.24 -3.70 -10.85
N LEU A 148 16.71 -3.97 -12.05
CA LEU A 148 15.80 -5.10 -12.28
C LEU A 148 16.39 -6.44 -11.81
N GLN A 149 17.72 -6.60 -11.87
CA GLN A 149 18.43 -7.78 -11.38
C GLN A 149 18.40 -7.90 -9.85
N MET A 150 18.24 -6.78 -9.13
CA MET A 150 18.12 -6.76 -7.68
C MET A 150 16.68 -6.97 -7.17
N VAL A 151 15.70 -6.86 -8.07
CA VAL A 151 14.31 -7.14 -7.75
C VAL A 151 14.14 -8.64 -7.59
N ARG A 152 14.20 -9.11 -6.35
CA ARG A 152 13.89 -10.51 -6.02
C ARG A 152 12.38 -10.68 -6.00
N SER A 153 11.90 -11.80 -6.52
CA SER A 153 10.50 -12.19 -6.34
C SER A 153 10.17 -12.16 -4.85
N GLY A 154 9.12 -11.42 -4.48
CA GLY A 154 8.73 -11.26 -3.08
C GLY A 154 9.53 -10.22 -2.29
N ALA A 155 9.98 -9.13 -2.91
CA ALA A 155 10.73 -8.05 -2.23
C ALA A 155 10.06 -7.45 -0.97
N GLY A 156 8.80 -7.77 -0.70
CA GLY A 156 8.09 -7.47 0.55
C GLY A 156 8.10 -8.60 1.58
N GLY A 157 8.88 -9.67 1.37
CA GLY A 157 8.92 -10.83 2.28
C GLY A 157 7.71 -11.76 2.19
N ARG A 158 6.67 -11.37 1.45
CA ARG A 158 5.50 -12.21 1.16
C ARG A 158 5.65 -12.77 -0.24
N VAL A 159 5.98 -14.06 -0.32
CA VAL A 159 5.88 -14.80 -1.57
C VAL A 159 4.40 -14.87 -1.89
N ASP A 160 4.01 -14.24 -3.00
CA ASP A 160 2.66 -14.41 -3.53
C ASP A 160 2.49 -15.89 -3.89
N LYS A 161 1.73 -16.62 -3.08
CA LYS A 161 1.49 -18.06 -3.26
C LYS A 161 0.70 -18.38 -4.54
N THR A 162 0.20 -17.33 -5.19
CA THR A 162 -0.61 -17.41 -6.42
C THR A 162 0.26 -17.00 -7.61
N GLY A 163 1.19 -17.73 -8.02
CA GLY A 163 2.06 -17.35 -9.14
C GLY A 163 1.87 -18.17 -10.42
N LEU A 164 0.76 -18.89 -10.55
CA LEU A 164 0.55 -19.81 -11.68
C LEU A 164 0.34 -19.11 -13.02
N GLY A 165 -0.14 -17.86 -13.02
CA GLY A 165 -0.43 -17.09 -14.23
C GLY A 165 0.65 -16.07 -14.64
N LYS A 166 1.73 -15.91 -13.88
CA LYS A 166 2.78 -14.93 -14.17
C LYS A 166 3.62 -15.32 -15.40
N ARG A 167 3.84 -14.36 -16.28
CA ARG A 167 4.78 -14.51 -17.41
C ARG A 167 6.23 -14.43 -16.94
N ASP A 168 6.52 -13.56 -15.97
CA ASP A 168 7.81 -13.40 -15.31
C ASP A 168 7.63 -13.40 -13.78
N HIS A 169 8.60 -13.96 -13.08
CA HIS A 169 8.59 -14.03 -11.61
C HIS A 169 8.62 -12.65 -10.94
N ARG A 170 9.05 -11.61 -11.64
CA ARG A 170 9.09 -10.21 -11.18
C ARG A 170 7.76 -9.50 -11.30
N ASP A 171 6.86 -9.97 -12.16
CA ASP A 171 5.52 -9.41 -12.32
C ASP A 171 4.75 -9.49 -11.01
N PHE A 172 3.85 -8.57 -10.77
CA PHE A 172 3.07 -8.54 -9.55
C PHE A 172 1.57 -8.36 -9.82
N ALA A 173 0.76 -8.96 -8.96
CA ALA A 173 -0.68 -8.93 -9.11
C ALA A 173 -1.22 -7.50 -8.90
N LEU A 174 -2.07 -7.06 -9.83
CA LEU A 174 -2.88 -5.85 -9.74
C LEU A 174 -4.31 -6.18 -9.28
N TRP A 175 -4.85 -7.31 -9.74
CA TRP A 175 -6.16 -7.83 -9.38
C TRP A 175 -6.07 -9.34 -9.27
N LYS A 176 -6.61 -9.90 -8.20
CA LYS A 176 -6.68 -11.35 -7.96
C LYS A 176 -8.12 -11.79 -8.14
N PHE A 177 -8.35 -12.77 -9.00
CA PHE A 177 -9.69 -13.34 -9.15
C PHE A 177 -10.13 -14.04 -7.86
N ALA A 178 -11.41 -13.85 -7.52
CA ALA A 178 -11.99 -14.38 -6.29
C ALA A 178 -11.96 -15.89 -6.26
N LYS A 179 -11.64 -16.43 -5.09
CA LYS A 179 -11.87 -17.82 -4.74
C LYS A 179 -13.16 -17.94 -3.93
N GLU A 180 -13.75 -19.11 -3.92
CA GLU A 180 -14.96 -19.38 -3.17
C GLU A 180 -14.80 -18.99 -1.69
N GLY A 181 -15.75 -18.18 -1.19
CA GLY A 181 -15.74 -17.71 0.21
C GLY A 181 -14.73 -16.58 0.52
N GLU A 182 -14.08 -15.97 -0.49
CA GLU A 182 -13.25 -14.78 -0.28
C GLU A 182 -14.07 -13.50 -0.53
N PRO A 183 -13.80 -12.41 0.23
CA PRO A 183 -14.32 -11.09 -0.09
C PRO A 183 -13.92 -10.67 -1.50
N SER A 184 -14.85 -10.12 -2.26
CA SER A 184 -14.60 -9.78 -3.65
C SER A 184 -15.53 -8.69 -4.15
N TRP A 185 -15.12 -8.04 -5.24
CA TRP A 185 -15.83 -6.96 -5.92
C TRP A 185 -15.93 -7.28 -7.41
N GLU A 186 -17.02 -6.82 -8.01
CA GLU A 186 -17.19 -6.90 -9.45
C GLU A 186 -16.23 -5.95 -10.17
N SER A 187 -15.66 -6.42 -11.28
CA SER A 187 -14.82 -5.61 -12.15
C SER A 187 -15.06 -5.99 -13.63
N PRO A 188 -14.65 -5.14 -14.59
CA PRO A 188 -14.71 -5.49 -16.01
C PRO A 188 -13.87 -6.72 -16.39
N PHE A 189 -12.98 -7.12 -15.52
CA PHE A 189 -12.07 -8.27 -15.73
C PHE A 189 -12.59 -9.56 -15.10
N GLY A 190 -13.60 -9.45 -14.23
CA GLY A 190 -14.16 -10.52 -13.42
C GLY A 190 -14.15 -10.18 -11.93
N THR A 191 -14.92 -10.95 -11.17
CA THR A 191 -15.04 -10.79 -9.72
C THR A 191 -13.71 -11.10 -9.04
N GLY A 192 -13.26 -10.20 -8.13
CA GLY A 192 -11.96 -10.36 -7.50
C GLY A 192 -11.67 -9.28 -6.46
N ARG A 193 -10.40 -9.11 -6.14
CA ARG A 193 -9.91 -8.13 -5.17
C ARG A 193 -8.56 -7.54 -5.59
N PRO A 194 -8.19 -6.35 -5.08
CA PRO A 194 -6.93 -5.71 -5.42
C PRO A 194 -5.70 -6.55 -5.08
N GLY A 195 -4.68 -6.42 -5.90
CA GLY A 195 -3.32 -6.77 -5.54
C GLY A 195 -2.70 -5.68 -4.67
N TRP A 196 -1.64 -6.00 -3.93
CA TRP A 196 -1.13 -5.16 -2.86
C TRP A 196 -0.60 -3.78 -3.28
N HIS A 197 0.08 -3.66 -4.41
CA HIS A 197 0.79 -2.41 -4.73
C HIS A 197 -0.07 -1.35 -5.44
N ILE A 198 -1.06 -1.77 -6.20
CA ILE A 198 -1.94 -0.88 -6.96
C ILE A 198 -2.80 -0.01 -6.04
N GLU A 199 -3.11 -0.51 -4.84
CA GLU A 199 -3.92 0.16 -3.83
C GLU A 199 -3.35 1.54 -3.49
N CYS A 200 -2.08 1.57 -3.06
CA CYS A 200 -1.41 2.82 -2.72
C CYS A 200 -1.32 3.77 -3.92
N SER A 201 -1.07 3.24 -5.12
CA SER A 201 -0.99 4.07 -6.33
C SER A 201 -2.32 4.75 -6.64
N ALA A 202 -3.44 4.03 -6.54
CA ALA A 202 -4.78 4.57 -6.75
C ALA A 202 -5.13 5.62 -5.68
N MET A 203 -4.88 5.31 -4.40
CA MET A 203 -5.17 6.25 -3.31
C MET A 203 -4.29 7.51 -3.37
N VAL A 204 -3.01 7.40 -3.77
CA VAL A 204 -2.16 8.58 -4.03
C VAL A 204 -2.76 9.44 -5.12
N PHE A 205 -3.18 8.81 -6.23
CA PHE A 205 -3.77 9.54 -7.35
C PHE A 205 -5.08 10.24 -6.97
N ASP A 206 -5.94 9.60 -6.17
CA ASP A 206 -7.20 10.18 -5.72
C ASP A 206 -7.00 11.39 -4.80
N HIS A 207 -5.97 11.36 -3.95
CA HIS A 207 -5.72 12.42 -2.96
C HIS A 207 -4.84 13.56 -3.47
N PHE A 208 -3.91 13.28 -4.40
CA PHE A 208 -2.86 14.20 -4.82
C PHE A 208 -2.73 14.36 -6.34
N GLY A 209 -3.44 13.54 -7.13
CA GLY A 209 -3.31 13.52 -8.58
C GLY A 209 -2.02 12.84 -9.03
N GLU A 210 -1.42 13.35 -10.11
CA GLU A 210 -0.26 12.73 -10.75
C GLU A 210 1.05 12.89 -9.98
N GLN A 211 1.10 13.80 -9.00
CA GLN A 211 2.32 14.13 -8.27
C GLN A 211 2.08 14.17 -6.77
N VAL A 212 3.02 13.60 -6.03
CA VAL A 212 3.14 13.72 -4.58
C VAL A 212 4.57 14.10 -4.24
N ASP A 213 4.76 15.06 -3.33
CA ASP A 213 6.10 15.57 -3.02
C ASP A 213 6.92 14.55 -2.22
N ILE A 214 6.29 13.86 -1.27
CA ILE A 214 6.93 12.85 -0.43
C ILE A 214 6.08 11.59 -0.39
N HIS A 215 6.65 10.47 -0.87
CA HIS A 215 6.05 9.15 -0.75
C HIS A 215 6.93 8.26 0.12
N GLY A 216 6.39 7.81 1.23
CA GLY A 216 7.07 6.94 2.17
C GLY A 216 6.47 5.55 2.24
N ALA A 217 7.33 4.55 2.43
CA ALA A 217 6.93 3.16 2.63
C ALA A 217 7.90 2.48 3.61
N VAL A 218 7.49 1.35 4.20
CA VAL A 218 8.26 0.63 5.23
C VAL A 218 9.66 0.24 4.76
N SER A 219 9.82 -0.14 3.48
CA SER A 219 11.12 -0.50 2.92
C SER A 219 12.14 0.63 2.90
N TYR A 220 11.71 1.88 3.08
CA TYR A 220 12.59 3.05 3.14
C TYR A 220 13.01 3.45 4.56
N THR A 221 12.44 2.84 5.60
CA THR A 221 12.69 3.21 7.00
C THR A 221 13.70 2.33 7.72
N HIS A 222 14.39 1.42 7.06
CA HIS A 222 15.47 0.55 7.55
C HIS A 222 15.05 -0.51 8.60
N LEU A 223 13.80 -0.59 9.02
CA LEU A 223 13.29 -1.68 9.84
C LEU A 223 12.27 -2.49 9.04
N ARG A 224 12.61 -3.72 8.74
CA ARG A 224 11.66 -4.70 8.25
C ARG A 224 10.85 -5.26 9.41
N ALA A 225 9.57 -5.55 9.19
CA ALA A 225 8.70 -6.05 10.25
C ALA A 225 9.25 -7.30 10.98
N HIS A 226 9.97 -8.17 10.26
CA HIS A 226 10.61 -9.37 10.84
C HIS A 226 11.84 -9.07 11.71
N GLU A 227 12.38 -7.85 11.67
CA GLU A 227 13.49 -7.43 12.53
C GLU A 227 13.00 -6.96 13.90
N THR A 228 11.70 -6.71 14.02
CA THR A 228 11.06 -6.22 15.25
C THR A 228 10.14 -7.25 15.91
N SER A 229 9.77 -8.30 15.21
CA SER A 229 9.01 -9.42 15.73
C SER A 229 9.97 -10.55 16.10
N ASN A 230 10.46 -10.55 17.34
CA ASN A 230 10.81 -11.82 17.97
C ASN A 230 9.51 -12.50 18.30
N HIS A 231 9.32 -13.68 17.74
CA HIS A 231 8.21 -14.60 17.84
C HIS A 231 7.58 -14.74 19.20
#